data_0e65c925d4cfa6497935e5d6fbe7c1c3
#
_entry.id   0e65c925d4cfa6497935e5d6fbe7c1c3
#
_cell.length_a   1.000
_cell.length_b   1.000
_cell.length_c   1.000
_cell.angle_alpha   90.00
_cell.angle_beta   90.00
_cell.angle_gamma   90.00
#
_symmetry.space_group_name_H-M   'P 1'
#
loop_
_entity.id
_entity.type
_entity.pdbx_description
1 polymer ?
#
loop_
_entity_poly.entity_id
_entity_poly.type
_entity_poly.pdbx_seq_one_letter_code
_entity_poly.pdbx_strand_id
1 'polypeptide(L)'
;MGNTPKKIKVRGAKVHNLKNINVDIPLNQIVAITGVSGSGKSSLAMGVLYSEGSRRYLESLSTYTRRRMTSATKAQVDEVLYVPAALALHQRPAVPGIRSTFGTGTELLNSLRLMYSRLAKHCCKNGHYIEPTLNVAAEKEIICPICKEKIHAPSAEELAFNSQGACLKCGGTGIVRIVDIDSLVPDKTLTIDEGAVAPWNSLMWTLMTDVCRAMGVRTDVPFNQLTDEEKNIIYYGPAEKKHIFYKAKNTDHAGEMDFTYFNATYTVENALSKVKDDKGMKRVEKFLKEEICPECQGTRLSKEARKPLIREIGLDKACQMPLNDLVEWVRGIPDSMPDEMKPMAREICDSFLDVSKRLLDLGLGYLSLDRAASTLSTGERQRMQLARAVRNRTTGILYVLDEPSIGLHPSNIYGLIGVMNDLIHDGNSILLVDHDTEIIKEANWLIEM
;
A
#
# COMPACT_ATOMS: atom_id res chain seq x y z
N MET A 1 -1.51 1.20 -46.86
CA MET A 1 -1.11 0.72 -45.53
C MET A 1 0.11 1.53 -45.12
N GLY A 2 0.01 2.39 -44.11
CA GLY A 2 1.11 3.21 -43.65
C GLY A 2 2.24 2.31 -43.10
N ASN A 3 3.47 2.66 -43.44
CA ASN A 3 4.67 1.90 -43.01
C ASN A 3 4.85 2.09 -41.51
N THR A 4 4.34 1.15 -40.69
CA THR A 4 4.48 1.19 -39.24
C THR A 4 5.96 1.15 -38.88
N PRO A 5 6.49 2.06 -38.06
CA PRO A 5 7.88 2.08 -37.69
C PRO A 5 8.31 0.77 -37.03
N LYS A 6 9.40 0.17 -37.49
CA LYS A 6 9.92 -1.09 -36.96
C LYS A 6 11.00 -0.93 -35.89
N LYS A 7 11.51 0.29 -35.73
CA LYS A 7 12.61 0.59 -34.81
C LYS A 7 12.44 1.96 -34.15
N ILE A 8 12.83 2.07 -32.90
CA ILE A 8 13.10 3.34 -32.23
C ILE A 8 14.48 3.82 -32.70
N LYS A 9 14.62 5.10 -33.01
CA LYS A 9 15.92 5.69 -33.37
C LYS A 9 16.32 6.71 -32.31
N VAL A 10 17.47 6.47 -31.65
CA VAL A 10 18.07 7.40 -30.69
C VAL A 10 19.32 8.01 -31.33
N ARG A 11 19.47 9.33 -31.25
CA ARG A 11 20.61 10.07 -31.77
C ARG A 11 21.11 11.05 -30.72
N GLY A 12 22.42 11.05 -30.48
CA GLY A 12 23.08 12.00 -29.63
C GLY A 12 22.72 11.90 -28.17
N ALA A 13 22.55 10.70 -27.61
CA ALA A 13 22.20 10.52 -26.20
C ALA A 13 23.40 10.84 -25.27
N LYS A 14 23.18 11.77 -24.33
CA LYS A 14 24.19 12.32 -23.38
C LYS A 14 23.72 12.28 -21.92
N VAL A 15 22.73 11.44 -21.60
CA VAL A 15 22.15 11.33 -20.26
C VAL A 15 23.16 10.63 -19.33
N HIS A 16 23.43 11.23 -18.17
CA HIS A 16 24.38 10.74 -17.18
C HIS A 16 25.76 10.42 -17.80
N ASN A 17 26.16 9.12 -17.83
CA ASN A 17 27.44 8.65 -18.34
C ASN A 17 27.45 8.28 -19.83
N LEU A 18 26.36 8.52 -20.55
CA LEU A 18 26.32 8.29 -22.00
C LEU A 18 27.17 9.30 -22.76
N LYS A 19 27.99 8.82 -23.68
CA LYS A 19 28.97 9.60 -24.44
C LYS A 19 28.51 9.87 -25.87
N ASN A 20 27.37 10.58 -26.05
CA ASN A 20 26.85 10.95 -27.35
C ASN A 20 26.56 9.75 -28.26
N ILE A 21 25.82 8.76 -27.72
CA ILE A 21 25.58 7.48 -28.43
C ILE A 21 24.42 7.59 -29.42
N ASN A 22 24.52 6.79 -30.50
CA ASN A 22 23.46 6.58 -31.48
C ASN A 22 23.10 5.10 -31.46
N VAL A 23 21.81 4.77 -31.40
CA VAL A 23 21.35 3.39 -31.38
C VAL A 23 19.97 3.24 -32.02
N ASP A 24 19.77 2.16 -32.75
CA ASP A 24 18.49 1.74 -33.32
C ASP A 24 17.99 0.53 -32.53
N ILE A 25 16.77 0.58 -32.02
CA ILE A 25 16.17 -0.42 -31.14
C ILE A 25 14.94 -0.99 -31.81
N PRO A 26 14.91 -2.27 -32.16
CA PRO A 26 13.77 -2.88 -32.82
C PRO A 26 12.55 -2.94 -31.89
N LEU A 27 11.35 -2.84 -32.48
CA LEU A 27 10.05 -2.92 -31.78
C LEU A 27 9.45 -4.32 -31.89
N ASN A 28 8.44 -4.61 -31.05
CA ASN A 28 7.67 -5.86 -31.01
C ASN A 28 8.53 -7.11 -30.74
N GLN A 29 9.56 -6.96 -29.94
CA GLN A 29 10.44 -8.05 -29.51
C GLN A 29 11.14 -7.71 -28.20
N ILE A 30 11.83 -8.69 -27.62
CA ILE A 30 12.65 -8.51 -26.43
C ILE A 30 14.03 -8.02 -26.87
N VAL A 31 14.42 -6.83 -26.38
CA VAL A 31 15.75 -6.25 -26.59
C VAL A 31 16.47 -6.20 -25.26
N ALA A 32 17.59 -6.89 -25.12
CA ALA A 32 18.41 -6.83 -23.91
C ALA A 32 19.57 -5.82 -24.06
N ILE A 33 19.81 -5.05 -23.00
CA ILE A 33 20.98 -4.19 -22.87
C ILE A 33 21.94 -4.82 -21.86
N THR A 34 23.14 -5.13 -22.30
CA THR A 34 24.18 -5.78 -21.50
C THR A 34 25.43 -4.90 -21.43
N GLY A 35 26.37 -5.26 -20.57
CA GLY A 35 27.64 -4.57 -20.39
C GLY A 35 28.05 -4.48 -18.91
N VAL A 36 29.25 -3.96 -18.66
CA VAL A 36 29.79 -3.82 -17.31
C VAL A 36 29.00 -2.84 -16.45
N SER A 37 29.12 -2.96 -15.13
CA SER A 37 28.50 -1.97 -14.22
C SER A 37 29.02 -0.57 -14.52
N GLY A 38 28.11 0.43 -14.55
CA GLY A 38 28.47 1.80 -14.88
C GLY A 38 28.63 2.11 -16.39
N SER A 39 28.42 1.16 -17.32
CA SER A 39 28.51 1.41 -18.77
C SER A 39 27.40 2.31 -19.33
N GLY A 40 26.30 2.53 -18.62
CA GLY A 40 25.21 3.38 -19.05
C GLY A 40 23.92 2.66 -19.42
N LYS A 41 23.80 1.36 -19.14
CA LYS A 41 22.60 0.55 -19.43
C LYS A 41 21.30 1.19 -18.93
N SER A 42 21.21 1.46 -17.63
CA SER A 42 20.03 2.10 -17.03
C SER A 42 19.88 3.57 -17.49
N SER A 43 20.99 4.25 -17.86
CA SER A 43 20.91 5.61 -18.43
C SER A 43 20.22 5.58 -19.81
N LEU A 44 20.50 4.60 -20.66
CA LEU A 44 19.81 4.42 -21.93
C LEU A 44 18.36 3.98 -21.74
N ALA A 45 18.14 2.93 -20.92
CA ALA A 45 16.81 2.35 -20.71
C ALA A 45 15.85 3.32 -20.02
N MET A 46 16.23 3.83 -18.86
CA MET A 46 15.39 4.66 -17.99
C MET A 46 15.54 6.15 -18.33
N GLY A 47 16.80 6.63 -18.48
CA GLY A 47 17.10 8.04 -18.67
C GLY A 47 16.72 8.58 -20.05
N VAL A 48 16.76 7.74 -21.10
CA VAL A 48 16.39 8.16 -22.47
C VAL A 48 15.04 7.57 -22.87
N LEU A 49 14.92 6.27 -22.99
CA LEU A 49 13.76 5.63 -23.65
C LEU A 49 12.48 5.72 -22.81
N TYR A 50 12.57 5.39 -21.54
CA TYR A 50 11.42 5.54 -20.65
C TYR A 50 11.02 7.01 -20.48
N SER A 51 11.99 7.91 -20.23
CA SER A 51 11.72 9.34 -20.06
C SER A 51 11.04 9.94 -21.28
N GLU A 52 11.53 9.67 -22.49
CA GLU A 52 10.93 10.20 -23.73
C GLU A 52 9.58 9.56 -24.07
N GLY A 53 9.43 8.23 -23.89
CA GLY A 53 8.17 7.53 -24.15
C GLY A 53 7.06 7.95 -23.15
N SER A 54 7.39 8.04 -21.88
CA SER A 54 6.48 8.52 -20.83
C SER A 54 6.11 9.99 -21.03
N ARG A 55 7.08 10.86 -21.33
CA ARG A 55 6.84 12.30 -21.60
C ARG A 55 5.88 12.51 -22.77
N ARG A 56 6.12 11.86 -23.91
CA ARG A 56 5.25 11.98 -25.10
C ARG A 56 3.85 11.48 -24.85
N TYR A 57 3.70 10.39 -24.10
CA TYR A 57 2.40 9.90 -23.68
C TYR A 57 1.67 10.96 -22.83
N LEU A 58 2.34 11.51 -21.82
CA LEU A 58 1.77 12.55 -20.96
C LEU A 58 1.42 13.83 -21.75
N GLU A 59 2.20 14.21 -22.73
CA GLU A 59 1.92 15.37 -23.59
C GLU A 59 0.68 15.18 -24.47
N SER A 60 0.33 13.95 -24.82
CA SER A 60 -0.91 13.63 -25.55
C SER A 60 -2.18 13.75 -24.70
N LEU A 61 -2.06 13.76 -23.36
CA LEU A 61 -3.18 13.85 -22.44
C LEU A 61 -3.66 15.30 -22.26
N SER A 62 -4.92 15.46 -21.82
CA SER A 62 -5.47 16.77 -21.49
C SER A 62 -4.67 17.50 -20.42
N THR A 63 -4.68 18.84 -20.44
CA THR A 63 -3.97 19.68 -19.46
C THR A 63 -4.40 19.38 -18.00
N TYR A 64 -5.67 19.05 -17.79
CA TYR A 64 -6.21 18.70 -16.49
C TYR A 64 -5.59 17.39 -15.95
N THR A 65 -5.53 16.34 -16.77
CA THR A 65 -4.92 15.06 -16.42
C THR A 65 -3.43 15.19 -16.17
N ARG A 66 -2.73 15.92 -17.04
CA ARG A 66 -1.29 16.15 -16.96
C ARG A 66 -0.86 16.81 -15.65
N ARG A 67 -1.63 17.78 -15.13
CA ARG A 67 -1.31 18.47 -13.85
C ARG A 67 -1.33 17.55 -12.62
N ARG A 68 -1.99 16.40 -12.71
CA ARG A 68 -2.11 15.42 -11.62
C ARG A 68 -1.09 14.28 -11.70
N MET A 69 -0.34 14.21 -12.77
CA MET A 69 0.66 13.18 -13.00
C MET A 69 2.07 13.77 -12.90
N THR A 70 2.99 13.01 -12.33
CA THR A 70 4.40 13.40 -12.25
C THR A 70 4.97 13.40 -13.68
N SER A 71 5.43 14.55 -14.18
CA SER A 71 6.05 14.65 -15.50
C SER A 71 7.45 14.04 -15.48
N ALA A 72 7.75 13.21 -16.47
CA ALA A 72 9.13 12.79 -16.74
C ALA A 72 9.94 13.99 -17.26
N THR A 73 11.16 14.14 -16.78
CA THR A 73 12.08 15.17 -17.27
C THR A 73 12.51 14.86 -18.69
N LYS A 74 12.69 15.91 -19.50
CA LYS A 74 13.20 15.77 -20.89
C LYS A 74 14.61 15.16 -20.84
N ALA A 75 14.83 14.11 -21.61
CA ALA A 75 16.14 13.48 -21.72
C ALA A 75 17.15 14.41 -22.45
N GLN A 76 18.41 14.34 -22.05
CA GLN A 76 19.51 15.00 -22.78
C GLN A 76 19.89 14.16 -24.01
N VAL A 77 19.18 14.38 -25.10
CA VAL A 77 19.30 13.64 -26.36
C VAL A 77 19.03 14.62 -27.52
N ASP A 78 19.75 14.46 -28.62
CA ASP A 78 19.54 15.31 -29.81
C ASP A 78 18.19 14.96 -30.47
N GLU A 79 17.91 13.67 -30.66
CA GLU A 79 16.66 13.20 -31.26
C GLU A 79 16.28 11.78 -30.80
N VAL A 80 14.98 11.55 -30.54
CA VAL A 80 14.39 10.19 -30.39
C VAL A 80 13.17 10.10 -31.30
N LEU A 81 13.17 9.15 -32.24
CA LEU A 81 12.05 8.91 -33.16
C LEU A 81 11.38 7.58 -32.87
N TYR A 82 10.05 7.55 -33.05
CA TYR A 82 9.21 6.35 -33.01
C TYR A 82 9.19 5.63 -31.65
N VAL A 83 9.49 6.34 -30.54
CA VAL A 83 9.36 5.74 -29.22
C VAL A 83 7.85 5.62 -28.84
N PRO A 84 7.37 4.42 -28.51
CA PRO A 84 5.99 4.22 -28.00
C PRO A 84 5.79 4.87 -26.63
N ALA A 85 4.53 4.87 -26.16
CA ALA A 85 4.26 5.10 -24.75
C ALA A 85 5.05 4.09 -23.93
N ALA A 86 5.77 4.55 -22.89
CA ALA A 86 6.66 3.69 -22.13
C ALA A 86 6.19 3.53 -20.68
N LEU A 87 6.25 2.29 -20.19
CA LEU A 87 6.03 1.92 -18.80
C LEU A 87 7.31 1.32 -18.24
N ALA A 88 7.76 1.81 -17.07
CA ALA A 88 8.95 1.27 -16.44
C ALA A 88 8.61 0.44 -15.21
N LEU A 89 9.30 -0.67 -15.08
CA LEU A 89 9.39 -1.44 -13.86
C LEU A 89 10.76 -1.15 -13.25
N HIS A 90 10.75 -0.18 -12.32
CA HIS A 90 11.97 0.28 -11.67
C HIS A 90 12.56 -0.81 -10.76
N GLN A 91 13.88 -0.88 -10.70
CA GLN A 91 14.59 -1.73 -9.75
C GLN A 91 14.13 -1.51 -8.29
N ARG A 92 13.76 -0.28 -7.94
CA ARG A 92 13.24 0.09 -6.62
C ARG A 92 11.89 0.78 -6.73
N PRO A 93 10.77 0.00 -6.78
CA PRO A 93 9.44 0.60 -6.78
C PRO A 93 9.19 1.41 -5.51
N ALA A 94 8.42 2.49 -5.63
CA ALA A 94 8.01 3.29 -4.48
C ALA A 94 7.29 2.41 -3.44
N VAL A 95 7.49 2.74 -2.15
CA VAL A 95 6.80 2.05 -1.05
C VAL A 95 5.36 2.54 -1.00
N PRO A 96 4.37 1.64 -1.15
CA PRO A 96 2.97 2.02 -1.11
C PRO A 96 2.52 2.50 0.27
N GLY A 97 1.44 3.29 0.30
CA GLY A 97 0.86 3.78 1.55
C GLY A 97 0.29 2.67 2.44
N ILE A 98 0.03 2.99 3.70
CA ILE A 98 -0.41 2.08 4.78
C ILE A 98 -1.69 1.29 4.45
N ARG A 99 -2.58 1.83 3.60
CA ARG A 99 -3.81 1.16 3.16
C ARG A 99 -3.61 0.24 1.96
N SER A 100 -2.42 0.19 1.39
CA SER A 100 -2.13 -0.69 0.26
C SER A 100 -1.74 -2.08 0.75
N THR A 101 -2.33 -3.11 0.14
CA THR A 101 -2.00 -4.51 0.39
C THR A 101 -1.58 -5.20 -0.91
N PHE A 102 -1.04 -6.41 -0.81
CA PHE A 102 -0.78 -7.25 -1.97
C PHE A 102 -2.04 -7.45 -2.82
N GLY A 103 -3.19 -7.72 -2.16
CA GLY A 103 -4.47 -7.88 -2.85
C GLY A 103 -4.98 -6.63 -3.58
N THR A 104 -4.75 -5.42 -3.03
CA THR A 104 -5.09 -4.16 -3.73
C THR A 104 -4.10 -3.85 -4.84
N GLY A 105 -2.82 -4.13 -4.64
CA GLY A 105 -1.77 -3.90 -5.63
C GLY A 105 -1.89 -4.80 -6.86
N THR A 106 -2.36 -6.04 -6.67
CA THR A 106 -2.63 -7.00 -7.75
C THR A 106 -4.05 -6.90 -8.31
N GLU A 107 -4.92 -6.14 -7.67
CA GLU A 107 -6.37 -6.05 -7.91
C GLU A 107 -7.15 -7.36 -7.68
N LEU A 108 -6.50 -8.43 -7.22
CA LEU A 108 -7.18 -9.70 -6.86
C LEU A 108 -8.24 -9.51 -5.79
N LEU A 109 -8.02 -8.56 -4.86
CA LEU A 109 -9.01 -8.24 -3.84
C LEU A 109 -10.31 -7.71 -4.44
N ASN A 110 -10.27 -7.02 -5.58
CA ASN A 110 -11.47 -6.54 -6.27
C ASN A 110 -12.31 -7.72 -6.78
N SER A 111 -11.67 -8.70 -7.42
CA SER A 111 -12.34 -9.93 -7.89
C SER A 111 -12.87 -10.76 -6.71
N LEU A 112 -12.10 -10.87 -5.61
CA LEU A 112 -12.56 -11.59 -4.42
C LEU A 112 -13.76 -10.92 -3.76
N ARG A 113 -13.78 -9.59 -3.65
CA ARG A 113 -14.93 -8.82 -3.15
C ARG A 113 -16.17 -8.99 -4.03
N LEU A 114 -15.98 -9.05 -5.35
CA LEU A 114 -17.06 -9.34 -6.29
C LEU A 114 -17.65 -10.73 -6.04
N MET A 115 -16.81 -11.75 -5.81
CA MET A 115 -17.31 -13.09 -5.43
C MET A 115 -18.17 -13.02 -4.16
N TYR A 116 -17.68 -12.35 -3.11
CA TYR A 116 -18.42 -12.22 -1.86
C TYR A 116 -19.72 -11.42 -2.02
N SER A 117 -19.74 -10.41 -2.86
CA SER A 117 -20.96 -9.66 -3.17
C SER A 117 -22.01 -10.51 -3.89
N ARG A 118 -21.58 -11.37 -4.82
CA ARG A 118 -22.50 -12.08 -5.76
C ARG A 118 -22.79 -13.52 -5.40
N LEU A 119 -21.85 -14.21 -4.75
CA LEU A 119 -21.88 -15.65 -4.55
C LEU A 119 -21.97 -16.05 -3.09
N ALA A 120 -21.87 -15.12 -2.14
CA ALA A 120 -21.89 -15.44 -0.73
C ALA A 120 -23.29 -15.69 -0.18
N LYS A 121 -23.34 -16.45 0.92
CA LYS A 121 -24.47 -16.43 1.85
C LYS A 121 -24.45 -15.10 2.59
N HIS A 122 -25.55 -14.37 2.56
CA HIS A 122 -25.69 -13.09 3.25
C HIS A 122 -26.50 -13.22 4.52
N CYS A 123 -26.10 -12.47 5.55
CA CYS A 123 -26.72 -12.50 6.86
C CYS A 123 -27.74 -11.37 7.01
N CYS A 124 -28.96 -11.66 7.43
CA CYS A 124 -29.93 -10.63 7.81
C CYS A 124 -29.59 -10.00 9.16
N LYS A 125 -30.25 -8.91 9.55
CA LYS A 125 -30.00 -8.21 10.83
C LYS A 125 -30.25 -9.10 12.06
N ASN A 126 -31.14 -10.09 11.92
CA ASN A 126 -31.44 -11.06 12.95
C ASN A 126 -30.46 -12.26 13.01
N GLY A 127 -29.38 -12.23 12.21
CA GLY A 127 -28.35 -13.26 12.25
C GLY A 127 -28.62 -14.51 11.39
N HIS A 128 -29.70 -14.56 10.60
CA HIS A 128 -29.97 -15.70 9.73
C HIS A 128 -29.21 -15.57 8.41
N TYR A 129 -28.57 -16.65 7.98
CA TYR A 129 -27.91 -16.72 6.68
C TYR A 129 -28.91 -17.13 5.59
N ILE A 130 -28.79 -16.50 4.44
CA ILE A 130 -29.61 -16.72 3.24
C ILE A 130 -28.69 -17.29 2.17
N GLU A 131 -29.05 -18.44 1.62
CA GLU A 131 -28.30 -19.10 0.55
C GLU A 131 -28.20 -18.18 -0.71
N PRO A 132 -27.11 -18.27 -1.47
CA PRO A 132 -26.94 -17.48 -2.67
C PRO A 132 -27.99 -17.82 -3.72
N THR A 133 -28.51 -16.79 -4.39
CA THR A 133 -29.51 -16.93 -5.44
C THR A 133 -29.22 -15.96 -6.59
N LEU A 134 -29.87 -16.16 -7.75
CA LEU A 134 -29.76 -15.21 -8.85
C LEU A 134 -30.22 -13.78 -8.48
N ASN A 135 -31.08 -13.61 -7.48
CA ASN A 135 -31.46 -12.29 -6.98
C ASN A 135 -30.27 -11.58 -6.31
N VAL A 136 -29.46 -12.30 -5.51
CA VAL A 136 -28.22 -11.80 -4.93
C VAL A 136 -27.26 -11.37 -6.04
N ALA A 137 -27.08 -12.24 -7.02
CA ALA A 137 -26.22 -12.00 -8.16
C ALA A 137 -26.66 -10.78 -9.01
N ALA A 138 -27.97 -10.57 -9.13
CA ALA A 138 -28.56 -9.46 -9.88
C ALA A 138 -28.72 -8.17 -9.05
N GLU A 139 -28.16 -8.09 -7.84
CA GLU A 139 -28.30 -6.95 -6.90
C GLU A 139 -29.75 -6.62 -6.53
N LYS A 140 -30.63 -7.60 -6.57
CA LYS A 140 -32.03 -7.42 -6.18
C LYS A 140 -32.23 -7.64 -4.69
N GLU A 141 -33.34 -7.10 -4.18
CA GLU A 141 -33.79 -7.35 -2.82
C GLU A 141 -34.03 -8.85 -2.60
N ILE A 142 -33.58 -9.36 -1.48
CA ILE A 142 -33.79 -10.74 -1.04
C ILE A 142 -34.56 -10.77 0.27
N ILE A 143 -35.38 -11.80 0.46
CA ILE A 143 -36.21 -11.93 1.65
C ILE A 143 -35.69 -13.10 2.49
N CYS A 144 -35.39 -12.84 3.75
CA CYS A 144 -35.00 -13.88 4.67
C CYS A 144 -36.12 -14.94 4.81
N PRO A 145 -35.86 -16.21 4.54
CA PRO A 145 -36.88 -17.25 4.63
C PRO A 145 -37.41 -17.45 6.05
N ILE A 146 -36.61 -17.13 7.06
CA ILE A 146 -36.92 -17.34 8.48
C ILE A 146 -37.71 -16.17 9.07
N CYS A 147 -37.16 -14.93 9.03
CA CYS A 147 -37.77 -13.77 9.67
C CYS A 147 -38.48 -12.81 8.73
N LYS A 148 -38.51 -13.10 7.42
CA LYS A 148 -39.16 -12.31 6.36
C LYS A 148 -38.59 -10.90 6.18
N GLU A 149 -37.48 -10.58 6.80
CA GLU A 149 -36.79 -9.32 6.61
C GLU A 149 -36.25 -9.19 5.19
N LYS A 150 -36.39 -8.01 4.62
CA LYS A 150 -35.85 -7.65 3.31
C LYS A 150 -34.44 -7.10 3.48
N ILE A 151 -33.50 -7.65 2.76
CA ILE A 151 -32.11 -7.21 2.76
C ILE A 151 -31.58 -7.05 1.33
N HIS A 152 -30.57 -6.22 1.17
CA HIS A 152 -29.74 -6.16 -0.03
C HIS A 152 -28.38 -6.81 0.25
N ALA A 153 -27.89 -7.56 -0.72
CA ALA A 153 -26.51 -8.05 -0.64
C ALA A 153 -25.54 -6.86 -0.69
N PRO A 154 -24.47 -6.83 0.12
CA PRO A 154 -23.51 -5.76 0.07
C PRO A 154 -22.83 -5.69 -1.30
N SER A 155 -22.66 -4.49 -1.82
CA SER A 155 -21.87 -4.24 -3.03
C SER A 155 -20.39 -4.54 -2.79
N ALA A 156 -19.59 -4.71 -3.85
CA ALA A 156 -18.16 -4.89 -3.72
C ALA A 156 -17.47 -3.69 -3.03
N GLU A 157 -18.07 -2.49 -3.05
CA GLU A 157 -17.58 -1.29 -2.38
C GLU A 157 -17.86 -1.33 -0.88
N GLU A 158 -19.01 -1.85 -0.45
CA GLU A 158 -19.34 -2.07 0.98
C GLU A 158 -18.50 -3.18 1.61
N LEU A 159 -17.79 -3.98 0.81
CA LEU A 159 -16.81 -4.97 1.25
C LEU A 159 -15.37 -4.46 1.17
N ALA A 160 -15.16 -3.19 0.79
CA ALA A 160 -13.84 -2.61 0.63
C ALA A 160 -13.33 -1.96 1.91
N PHE A 161 -12.23 -2.44 2.47
CA PHE A 161 -11.64 -1.87 3.68
C PHE A 161 -11.06 -0.46 3.50
N ASN A 162 -10.84 -0.02 2.27
CA ASN A 162 -10.40 1.33 1.93
C ASN A 162 -11.56 2.27 1.56
N SER A 163 -12.80 1.83 1.73
CA SER A 163 -14.03 2.55 1.48
C SER A 163 -15.09 2.22 2.55
N GLN A 164 -16.30 1.86 2.15
CA GLN A 164 -17.46 1.66 3.04
C GLN A 164 -17.32 0.44 3.96
N GLY A 165 -16.58 -0.59 3.54
CA GLY A 165 -16.30 -1.78 4.37
C GLY A 165 -15.19 -1.61 5.41
N ALA A 166 -14.67 -0.40 5.60
CA ALA A 166 -13.59 -0.13 6.55
C ALA A 166 -14.02 -0.35 8.00
N CYS A 167 -13.13 -0.92 8.81
CA CYS A 167 -13.28 -0.91 10.27
C CYS A 167 -13.32 0.54 10.77
N LEU A 168 -14.36 0.91 11.51
CA LEU A 168 -14.58 2.27 11.99
C LEU A 168 -13.47 2.75 12.93
N LYS A 169 -12.91 1.85 13.76
CA LYS A 169 -11.88 2.19 14.73
C LYS A 169 -10.54 2.55 14.09
N CYS A 170 -10.09 1.78 13.12
CA CYS A 170 -8.79 2.01 12.46
C CYS A 170 -8.91 2.65 11.06
N GLY A 171 -10.11 2.94 10.57
CA GLY A 171 -10.32 3.50 9.24
C GLY A 171 -9.76 2.63 8.10
N GLY A 172 -9.75 1.30 8.29
CA GLY A 172 -9.26 0.36 7.28
C GLY A 172 -7.74 0.19 7.22
N THR A 173 -7.00 0.69 8.21
CA THR A 173 -5.52 0.51 8.28
C THR A 173 -5.12 -0.83 8.88
N GLY A 174 -5.99 -1.45 9.71
CA GLY A 174 -5.71 -2.68 10.47
C GLY A 174 -4.92 -2.44 11.75
N ILE A 175 -4.38 -1.24 11.95
CA ILE A 175 -3.61 -0.84 13.13
C ILE A 175 -4.20 0.41 13.74
N VAL A 176 -3.92 0.62 15.02
CA VAL A 176 -4.22 1.86 15.74
C VAL A 176 -2.92 2.43 16.32
N ARG A 177 -2.84 3.74 16.38
CA ARG A 177 -1.75 4.44 17.07
C ARG A 177 -2.21 4.76 18.47
N ILE A 178 -1.50 4.23 19.44
CA ILE A 178 -1.76 4.48 20.86
C ILE A 178 -0.53 5.15 21.49
N VAL A 179 -0.75 5.81 22.61
CA VAL A 179 0.35 6.44 23.35
C VAL A 179 1.29 5.36 23.89
N ASP A 180 2.57 5.49 23.60
CA ASP A 180 3.61 4.66 24.18
C ASP A 180 4.03 5.22 25.53
N ILE A 181 3.59 4.58 26.60
CA ILE A 181 3.82 5.05 27.98
C ILE A 181 5.31 5.17 28.32
N ASP A 182 6.15 4.26 27.81
CA ASP A 182 7.60 4.31 28.06
C ASP A 182 8.26 5.52 27.39
N SER A 183 7.73 5.97 26.26
CA SER A 183 8.22 7.16 25.56
C SER A 183 7.87 8.49 26.24
N LEU A 184 6.89 8.49 27.14
CA LEU A 184 6.48 9.71 27.88
C LEU A 184 7.55 10.15 28.87
N VAL A 185 8.30 9.20 29.45
CA VAL A 185 9.39 9.44 30.39
C VAL A 185 10.61 8.59 29.96
N PRO A 186 11.34 9.04 28.93
CA PRO A 186 12.45 8.27 28.35
C PRO A 186 13.65 8.13 29.31
N ASP A 187 13.88 9.11 30.16
CA ASP A 187 14.89 9.07 31.21
C ASP A 187 14.27 9.21 32.60
N LYS A 188 14.16 8.08 33.31
CA LYS A 188 13.56 8.00 34.63
C LYS A 188 14.51 8.47 35.76
N THR A 189 15.72 8.82 35.43
CA THR A 189 16.71 9.39 36.41
C THR A 189 16.57 10.90 36.55
N LEU A 190 15.94 11.57 35.59
CA LEU A 190 15.63 12.99 35.63
C LEU A 190 14.46 13.29 36.57
N THR A 191 14.47 14.48 37.14
CA THR A 191 13.31 15.05 37.85
C THR A 191 12.32 15.66 36.86
N ILE A 192 11.06 15.88 37.27
CA ILE A 192 10.07 16.56 36.44
C ILE A 192 10.52 18.00 36.15
N ASP A 193 11.17 18.66 37.11
CA ASP A 193 11.71 20.01 36.95
C ASP A 193 12.84 20.06 35.90
N GLU A 194 13.63 18.99 35.76
CA GLU A 194 14.63 18.81 34.70
C GLU A 194 14.03 18.36 33.35
N GLY A 195 12.75 18.07 33.33
CA GLY A 195 12.04 17.74 32.08
C GLY A 195 11.87 16.25 31.82
N ALA A 196 11.81 15.40 32.84
CA ALA A 196 11.58 13.96 32.70
C ALA A 196 10.36 13.63 31.84
N VAL A 197 9.26 14.43 31.93
CA VAL A 197 8.03 14.22 31.17
C VAL A 197 8.14 14.89 29.81
N ALA A 198 8.63 14.16 28.83
CA ALA A 198 8.99 14.66 27.51
C ALA A 198 7.83 15.32 26.70
N PRO A 199 6.55 14.88 26.78
CA PRO A 199 5.43 15.55 26.10
C PRO A 199 5.22 16.99 26.60
N TRP A 200 5.38 17.28 27.89
CA TRP A 200 5.19 18.63 28.44
C TRP A 200 6.22 19.62 27.90
N ASN A 201 7.44 19.14 27.58
CA ASN A 201 8.50 19.98 27.02
C ASN A 201 8.35 20.25 25.53
N SER A 202 7.70 19.34 24.77
CA SER A 202 7.70 19.39 23.31
C SER A 202 6.34 19.66 22.68
N LEU A 203 5.24 19.34 23.37
CA LEU A 203 3.87 19.44 22.86
C LEU A 203 3.00 20.40 23.65
N MET A 204 3.43 20.79 24.86
CA MET A 204 2.67 21.68 25.73
C MET A 204 3.59 22.75 26.36
N TRP A 205 3.03 23.58 27.21
CA TRP A 205 3.79 24.64 27.89
C TRP A 205 4.49 24.08 29.14
N THR A 206 5.69 24.59 29.42
CA THR A 206 6.51 24.22 30.60
C THR A 206 5.82 24.46 31.94
N LEU A 207 4.75 25.26 31.95
CA LEU A 207 3.86 25.49 33.14
C LEU A 207 3.25 24.20 33.68
N MET A 208 3.17 23.13 32.92
CA MET A 208 2.56 21.89 33.38
C MET A 208 3.31 21.27 34.58
N THR A 209 4.60 21.55 34.72
CA THR A 209 5.39 21.15 35.90
C THR A 209 4.88 21.78 37.17
N ASP A 210 4.57 23.11 37.15
CA ASP A 210 4.05 23.82 38.32
C ASP A 210 2.63 23.35 38.67
N VAL A 211 1.80 23.09 37.68
CA VAL A 211 0.47 22.53 37.85
C VAL A 211 0.53 21.11 38.44
N CYS A 212 1.48 20.28 37.96
CA CYS A 212 1.72 18.93 38.47
C CYS A 212 2.12 18.95 39.96
N ARG A 213 2.94 19.92 40.37
CA ARG A 213 3.29 20.14 41.79
C ARG A 213 2.04 20.50 42.62
N ALA A 214 1.14 21.33 42.09
CA ALA A 214 -0.10 21.65 42.71
C ALA A 214 -1.11 20.47 42.77
N MET A 215 -0.89 19.42 41.99
CA MET A 215 -1.59 18.13 42.08
C MET A 215 -1.06 17.24 43.21
N GLY A 216 -0.02 17.65 43.91
CA GLY A 216 0.58 16.91 45.03
C GLY A 216 1.73 15.98 44.63
N VAL A 217 2.28 16.15 43.42
CA VAL A 217 3.41 15.37 42.94
C VAL A 217 4.74 16.06 43.26
N ARG A 218 5.73 15.31 43.75
CA ARG A 218 7.11 15.82 43.98
C ARG A 218 7.80 15.99 42.66
N THR A 219 8.12 17.20 42.25
CA THR A 219 8.74 17.49 40.95
C THR A 219 10.24 17.61 40.99
N ASP A 220 10.82 17.65 42.18
CA ASP A 220 12.25 17.86 42.52
C ASP A 220 13.04 16.57 42.78
N VAL A 221 12.37 15.42 42.76
CA VAL A 221 13.00 14.10 42.91
C VAL A 221 13.02 13.33 41.59
N PRO A 222 14.01 12.43 41.38
CA PRO A 222 14.06 11.58 40.20
C PRO A 222 12.76 10.82 40.00
N PHE A 223 12.31 10.70 38.73
CA PHE A 223 11.03 10.06 38.39
C PHE A 223 10.91 8.62 38.92
N ASN A 224 12.02 7.87 38.94
CA ASN A 224 12.04 6.50 39.45
C ASN A 224 11.79 6.42 40.98
N GLN A 225 11.95 7.52 41.71
CA GLN A 225 11.72 7.60 43.17
C GLN A 225 10.34 8.11 43.53
N LEU A 226 9.51 8.44 42.55
CA LEU A 226 8.11 8.80 42.77
C LEU A 226 7.31 7.56 43.18
N THR A 227 6.25 7.79 43.99
CA THR A 227 5.31 6.71 44.33
C THR A 227 4.48 6.31 43.11
N ASP A 228 3.81 5.16 43.19
CA ASP A 228 2.94 4.72 42.11
C ASP A 228 1.72 5.62 41.94
N GLU A 229 1.24 6.24 43.02
CA GLU A 229 0.18 7.25 43.00
C GLU A 229 0.61 8.52 42.26
N GLU A 230 1.82 9.03 42.55
CA GLU A 230 2.41 10.18 41.86
C GLU A 230 2.58 9.89 40.36
N LYS A 231 3.12 8.72 40.02
CA LYS A 231 3.25 8.28 38.62
C LYS A 231 1.89 8.16 37.92
N ASN A 232 0.88 7.64 38.61
CA ASN A 232 -0.48 7.53 38.06
C ASN A 232 -1.09 8.92 37.78
N ILE A 233 -0.85 9.92 38.66
CA ILE A 233 -1.27 11.30 38.40
C ILE A 233 -0.58 11.82 37.12
N ILE A 234 0.72 11.59 36.94
CA ILE A 234 1.47 12.05 35.77
C ILE A 234 0.95 11.41 34.48
N TYR A 235 0.68 10.10 34.49
CA TYR A 235 0.24 9.39 33.31
C TYR A 235 -1.24 9.54 33.00
N TYR A 236 -2.12 9.57 34.04
CA TYR A 236 -3.58 9.43 33.88
C TYR A 236 -4.41 10.35 34.77
N GLY A 237 -3.80 11.24 35.57
CA GLY A 237 -4.50 12.10 36.50
C GLY A 237 -5.61 12.91 35.83
N PRO A 238 -6.70 13.23 36.54
CA PRO A 238 -7.85 13.97 36.01
C PRO A 238 -7.48 15.40 35.64
N ALA A 239 -8.20 15.95 34.65
CA ALA A 239 -8.08 17.36 34.27
C ALA A 239 -8.72 18.24 35.37
N GLU A 240 -7.90 18.73 36.27
CA GLU A 240 -8.32 19.61 37.35
C GLU A 240 -7.75 21.01 37.18
N LYS A 241 -8.56 22.02 37.53
CA LYS A 241 -8.13 23.42 37.57
C LYS A 241 -7.39 23.68 38.88
N LYS A 242 -6.14 24.09 38.79
CA LYS A 242 -5.31 24.43 39.95
C LYS A 242 -4.88 25.88 39.87
N HIS A 243 -4.81 26.50 41.04
CA HIS A 243 -4.25 27.83 41.22
C HIS A 243 -2.74 27.71 41.39
N ILE A 244 -1.95 28.36 40.51
CA ILE A 244 -0.50 28.29 40.53
C ILE A 244 0.11 29.68 40.56
N PHE A 245 1.27 29.77 41.21
CA PHE A 245 2.11 30.95 41.16
C PHE A 245 3.14 30.75 39.99
N TYR A 246 3.06 31.61 39.00
CA TYR A 246 3.88 31.56 37.82
C TYR A 246 4.97 32.63 37.84
N LYS A 247 6.23 32.24 37.57
CA LYS A 247 7.34 33.14 37.32
C LYS A 247 7.88 32.91 35.92
N ALA A 248 7.85 33.92 35.07
CA ALA A 248 8.33 33.82 33.71
C ALA A 248 9.86 33.68 33.70
N LYS A 249 10.38 32.72 32.89
CA LYS A 249 11.83 32.45 32.80
C LYS A 249 12.66 33.62 32.27
N ASN A 250 12.06 34.55 31.51
CA ASN A 250 12.77 35.62 30.77
C ASN A 250 12.36 37.04 31.17
N THR A 251 11.48 37.21 32.15
CA THR A 251 11.03 38.54 32.64
C THR A 251 10.74 38.44 34.14
N ASP A 252 10.87 39.56 34.88
CA ASP A 252 10.55 39.60 36.30
C ASP A 252 9.03 39.59 36.59
N HIS A 253 8.22 39.27 35.61
CA HIS A 253 6.79 39.10 35.80
C HIS A 253 6.46 37.79 36.52
N ALA A 254 5.97 37.92 37.73
CA ALA A 254 5.37 36.84 38.50
C ALA A 254 3.88 37.16 38.70
N GLY A 255 3.04 36.15 38.64
CA GLY A 255 1.60 36.32 38.82
C GLY A 255 0.93 35.01 39.22
N GLU A 256 -0.26 35.14 39.75
CA GLU A 256 -1.12 34.00 40.07
C GLU A 256 -2.07 33.76 38.92
N MET A 257 -2.26 32.50 38.54
CA MET A 257 -3.20 32.11 37.50
C MET A 257 -3.79 30.74 37.75
N ASP A 258 -5.03 30.58 37.32
CA ASP A 258 -5.69 29.27 37.27
C ASP A 258 -5.30 28.53 35.98
N PHE A 259 -4.79 27.34 36.12
CA PHE A 259 -4.44 26.51 34.98
C PHE A 259 -4.96 25.08 35.12
N THR A 260 -5.43 24.49 34.03
CA THR A 260 -5.94 23.11 34.01
C THR A 260 -4.81 22.13 33.89
N TYR A 261 -4.73 21.15 34.78
CA TYR A 261 -3.81 20.03 34.67
C TYR A 261 -4.17 19.16 33.50
N PHE A 262 -3.16 18.81 32.72
CA PHE A 262 -3.26 17.82 31.62
C PHE A 262 -2.16 16.78 31.77
N ASN A 263 -2.56 15.54 32.05
CA ASN A 263 -1.63 14.44 32.19
C ASN A 263 -0.84 14.17 30.90
N ALA A 264 0.24 13.41 30.98
CA ALA A 264 1.17 13.16 29.88
C ALA A 264 0.49 12.43 28.71
N THR A 265 -0.37 11.44 28.99
CA THR A 265 -1.12 10.68 27.97
C THR A 265 -2.09 11.60 27.21
N TYR A 266 -2.91 12.35 27.93
CA TYR A 266 -3.84 13.30 27.31
C TYR A 266 -3.13 14.37 26.48
N THR A 267 -1.94 14.81 26.91
CA THR A 267 -1.14 15.79 26.16
C THR A 267 -0.80 15.27 24.76
N VAL A 268 -0.41 13.99 24.66
CA VAL A 268 -0.10 13.35 23.36
C VAL A 268 -1.37 13.13 22.54
N GLU A 269 -2.46 12.62 23.13
CA GLU A 269 -3.74 12.39 22.46
C GLU A 269 -4.34 13.70 21.92
N ASN A 270 -4.33 14.76 22.70
CA ASN A 270 -4.79 16.08 22.29
C ASN A 270 -3.92 16.68 21.18
N ALA A 271 -2.60 16.50 21.25
CA ALA A 271 -1.70 16.92 20.18
C ALA A 271 -1.98 16.13 18.89
N LEU A 272 -2.18 14.79 18.97
CA LEU A 272 -2.49 13.92 17.83
C LEU A 272 -3.81 14.35 17.16
N SER A 273 -4.84 14.64 17.92
CA SER A 273 -6.16 15.08 17.41
C SER A 273 -6.10 16.40 16.61
N LYS A 274 -5.08 17.23 16.87
CA LYS A 274 -4.88 18.54 16.24
C LYS A 274 -3.87 18.54 15.10
N VAL A 275 -3.25 17.40 14.78
CA VAL A 275 -2.29 17.30 13.69
C VAL A 275 -2.99 17.55 12.36
N LYS A 276 -2.43 18.49 11.56
CA LYS A 276 -2.92 18.86 10.23
C LYS A 276 -1.91 18.63 9.11
N ASP A 277 -0.63 18.44 9.45
CA ASP A 277 0.47 18.31 8.51
C ASP A 277 1.52 17.29 8.96
N ASP A 278 2.43 16.93 8.06
CA ASP A 278 3.52 15.98 8.33
C ASP A 278 4.48 16.48 9.41
N LYS A 279 4.63 17.79 9.55
CA LYS A 279 5.52 18.41 10.54
C LYS A 279 4.97 18.26 11.96
N GLY A 280 3.65 18.43 12.10
CA GLY A 280 2.93 18.15 13.34
C GLY A 280 2.99 16.66 13.69
N MET A 281 2.78 15.78 12.69
CA MET A 281 2.85 14.33 12.90
C MET A 281 4.22 13.89 13.43
N LYS A 282 5.33 14.33 12.83
CA LYS A 282 6.69 13.99 13.29
C LYS A 282 6.98 14.38 14.74
N ARG A 283 6.31 15.41 15.26
CA ARG A 283 6.47 15.84 16.67
C ARG A 283 5.76 14.92 17.65
N VAL A 284 4.64 14.33 17.24
CA VAL A 284 3.80 13.47 18.09
C VAL A 284 4.21 12.00 17.95
N GLU A 285 4.64 11.59 16.74
CA GLU A 285 4.94 10.20 16.37
C GLU A 285 5.92 9.51 17.32
N LYS A 286 6.90 10.23 17.86
CA LYS A 286 7.86 9.70 18.84
C LYS A 286 7.25 9.23 20.18
N PHE A 287 6.01 9.61 20.44
CA PHE A 287 5.23 9.21 21.63
C PHE A 287 4.16 8.18 21.32
N LEU A 288 4.13 7.66 20.10
CA LEU A 288 3.11 6.72 19.66
C LEU A 288 3.75 5.38 19.30
N LYS A 289 3.05 4.31 19.61
CA LYS A 289 3.32 2.98 19.06
C LYS A 289 2.14 2.49 18.24
N GLU A 290 2.44 1.65 17.27
CA GLU A 290 1.44 1.03 16.44
C GLU A 290 1.08 -0.34 17.02
N GLU A 291 -0.22 -0.58 17.22
CA GLU A 291 -0.75 -1.86 17.68
C GLU A 291 -1.82 -2.37 16.71
N ILE A 292 -2.00 -3.69 16.68
CA ILE A 292 -3.09 -4.30 15.91
C ILE A 292 -4.41 -3.76 16.42
N CYS A 293 -5.28 -3.35 15.50
CA CYS A 293 -6.60 -2.82 15.88
C CYS A 293 -7.40 -3.86 16.67
N PRO A 294 -7.81 -3.56 17.91
CA PRO A 294 -8.50 -4.52 18.75
C PRO A 294 -9.92 -4.87 18.27
N GLU A 295 -10.52 -4.03 17.41
CA GLU A 295 -11.86 -4.29 16.88
C GLU A 295 -11.83 -5.22 15.66
N CYS A 296 -10.98 -4.96 14.70
CA CYS A 296 -10.89 -5.77 13.49
C CYS A 296 -9.76 -6.82 13.54
N GLN A 297 -8.91 -6.79 14.57
CA GLN A 297 -7.78 -7.72 14.74
C GLN A 297 -6.89 -7.79 13.49
N GLY A 298 -6.60 -6.64 12.89
CA GLY A 298 -5.75 -6.52 11.71
C GLY A 298 -6.44 -6.75 10.36
N THR A 299 -7.67 -7.27 10.31
CA THR A 299 -8.38 -7.59 9.06
C THR A 299 -8.78 -6.37 8.24
N ARG A 300 -8.73 -5.16 8.83
CA ARG A 300 -9.10 -3.87 8.21
C ARG A 300 -10.59 -3.70 7.95
N LEU A 301 -11.37 -4.79 7.99
CA LEU A 301 -12.78 -4.85 7.63
C LEU A 301 -13.69 -4.55 8.83
N SER A 302 -14.82 -3.91 8.56
CA SER A 302 -15.92 -3.75 9.52
C SER A 302 -16.53 -5.11 9.88
N LYS A 303 -17.31 -5.14 10.98
CA LYS A 303 -18.05 -6.36 11.36
C LYS A 303 -19.02 -6.81 10.27
N GLU A 304 -19.68 -5.85 9.61
CA GLU A 304 -20.64 -6.14 8.54
C GLU A 304 -19.95 -6.72 7.30
N ALA A 305 -18.81 -6.18 6.89
CA ALA A 305 -18.06 -6.69 5.75
C ALA A 305 -17.47 -8.09 5.95
N ARG A 306 -17.41 -8.59 7.19
CA ARG A 306 -16.94 -9.94 7.54
C ARG A 306 -18.06 -10.97 7.63
N LYS A 307 -19.35 -10.55 7.61
CA LYS A 307 -20.49 -11.47 7.72
C LYS A 307 -20.74 -12.37 6.50
N PRO A 308 -20.59 -11.88 5.23
CA PRO A 308 -20.82 -12.73 4.08
C PRO A 308 -19.91 -13.95 4.07
N LEU A 309 -20.44 -15.13 3.76
CA LEU A 309 -19.71 -16.40 3.77
C LEU A 309 -19.77 -17.09 2.41
N ILE A 310 -18.64 -17.57 1.91
CA ILE A 310 -18.54 -18.50 0.79
C ILE A 310 -17.90 -19.78 1.31
N ARG A 311 -18.56 -20.93 1.15
CA ARG A 311 -18.07 -22.22 1.71
C ARG A 311 -17.66 -22.08 3.17
N GLU A 312 -18.51 -21.42 3.97
CA GLU A 312 -18.34 -21.13 5.40
C GLU A 312 -17.11 -20.27 5.77
N ILE A 313 -16.46 -19.63 4.80
CA ILE A 313 -15.29 -18.76 5.00
C ILE A 313 -15.67 -17.31 4.75
N GLY A 314 -15.35 -16.43 5.70
CA GLY A 314 -15.53 -14.97 5.58
C GLY A 314 -14.43 -14.32 4.73
N LEU A 315 -14.71 -13.12 4.19
CA LEU A 315 -13.78 -12.36 3.36
C LEU A 315 -12.44 -12.11 4.07
N ASP A 316 -12.47 -11.84 5.36
CA ASP A 316 -11.27 -11.62 6.19
C ASP A 316 -10.36 -12.86 6.21
N LYS A 317 -10.94 -14.04 6.39
CA LYS A 317 -10.20 -15.33 6.42
C LYS A 317 -9.67 -15.70 5.04
N ALA A 318 -10.48 -15.50 4.00
CA ALA A 318 -10.02 -15.71 2.62
C ALA A 318 -8.83 -14.79 2.26
N CYS A 319 -8.84 -13.53 2.70
CA CYS A 319 -7.72 -12.61 2.47
C CYS A 319 -6.42 -13.01 3.21
N GLN A 320 -6.52 -13.78 4.30
CA GLN A 320 -5.38 -14.27 5.08
C GLN A 320 -4.74 -15.55 4.52
N MET A 321 -5.41 -16.24 3.62
CA MET A 321 -4.85 -17.44 2.99
C MET A 321 -3.65 -17.08 2.10
N PRO A 322 -2.58 -17.91 2.10
CA PRO A 322 -1.59 -17.87 1.03
C PRO A 322 -2.26 -17.98 -0.34
N LEU A 323 -1.74 -17.27 -1.35
CA LEU A 323 -2.36 -17.26 -2.69
C LEU A 323 -2.49 -18.66 -3.29
N ASN A 324 -1.52 -19.57 -3.01
CA ASN A 324 -1.63 -20.98 -3.43
C ASN A 324 -2.92 -21.62 -2.92
N ASP A 325 -3.18 -21.50 -1.62
CA ASP A 325 -4.35 -22.11 -0.96
C ASP A 325 -5.64 -21.41 -1.40
N LEU A 326 -5.59 -20.10 -1.53
CA LEU A 326 -6.74 -19.29 -1.99
C LEU A 326 -7.17 -19.68 -3.40
N VAL A 327 -6.21 -19.94 -4.31
CA VAL A 327 -6.49 -20.38 -5.69
C VAL A 327 -7.21 -21.73 -5.69
N GLU A 328 -6.75 -22.71 -4.90
CA GLU A 328 -7.40 -24.02 -4.80
C GLU A 328 -8.81 -23.91 -4.18
N TRP A 329 -8.96 -23.03 -3.20
CA TRP A 329 -10.27 -22.79 -2.59
C TRP A 329 -11.24 -22.12 -3.59
N VAL A 330 -10.78 -21.13 -4.38
CA VAL A 330 -11.59 -20.44 -5.42
C VAL A 330 -12.03 -21.42 -6.51
N ARG A 331 -11.18 -22.33 -6.96
CA ARG A 331 -11.53 -23.36 -7.96
C ARG A 331 -12.74 -24.19 -7.54
N GLY A 332 -12.92 -24.44 -6.25
CA GLY A 332 -14.05 -25.21 -5.74
C GLY A 332 -15.34 -24.39 -5.50
N ILE A 333 -15.33 -23.05 -5.70
CA ILE A 333 -16.52 -22.22 -5.47
C ILE A 333 -17.66 -22.57 -6.43
N PRO A 334 -17.44 -22.65 -7.77
CA PRO A 334 -18.54 -22.93 -8.70
C PRO A 334 -19.30 -24.21 -8.40
N ASP A 335 -18.60 -25.26 -7.95
CA ASP A 335 -19.23 -26.56 -7.64
C ASP A 335 -20.09 -26.51 -6.36
N SER A 336 -19.83 -25.56 -5.46
CA SER A 336 -20.61 -25.33 -4.24
C SER A 336 -21.85 -24.45 -4.46
N MET A 337 -22.06 -23.91 -5.67
CA MET A 337 -23.17 -23.04 -5.99
C MET A 337 -24.40 -23.83 -6.49
N PRO A 338 -25.63 -23.28 -6.34
CA PRO A 338 -26.80 -23.78 -7.04
C PRO A 338 -26.57 -23.88 -8.56
N ASP A 339 -27.16 -24.87 -9.22
CA ASP A 339 -26.88 -25.15 -10.64
C ASP A 339 -27.11 -23.92 -11.55
N GLU A 340 -28.13 -23.13 -11.27
CA GLU A 340 -28.46 -21.90 -12.03
C GLU A 340 -27.38 -20.81 -11.89
N MET A 341 -26.58 -20.84 -10.83
CA MET A 341 -25.52 -19.86 -10.58
C MET A 341 -24.14 -20.32 -11.05
N LYS A 342 -23.94 -21.61 -11.30
CA LYS A 342 -22.63 -22.18 -11.68
C LYS A 342 -21.97 -21.48 -12.89
N PRO A 343 -22.68 -21.14 -13.99
CA PRO A 343 -22.05 -20.48 -15.13
C PRO A 343 -21.44 -19.13 -14.76
N MET A 344 -22.20 -18.30 -14.04
CA MET A 344 -21.73 -16.99 -13.58
C MET A 344 -20.60 -17.12 -12.55
N ALA A 345 -20.72 -18.09 -11.62
CA ALA A 345 -19.68 -18.34 -10.63
C ALA A 345 -18.36 -18.73 -11.30
N ARG A 346 -18.38 -19.54 -12.35
CA ARG A 346 -17.21 -19.89 -13.16
C ARG A 346 -16.58 -18.65 -13.79
N GLU A 347 -17.34 -17.81 -14.45
CA GLU A 347 -16.84 -16.59 -15.11
C GLU A 347 -16.12 -15.66 -14.11
N ILE A 348 -16.74 -15.43 -12.93
CA ILE A 348 -16.13 -14.60 -11.88
C ILE A 348 -14.87 -15.24 -11.32
N CYS A 349 -14.89 -16.56 -11.05
CA CYS A 349 -13.73 -17.27 -10.53
C CYS A 349 -12.59 -17.37 -11.56
N ASP A 350 -12.88 -17.64 -12.82
CA ASP A 350 -11.88 -17.73 -13.89
C ASP A 350 -11.12 -16.42 -14.06
N SER A 351 -11.80 -15.27 -13.96
CA SER A 351 -11.14 -13.96 -13.97
C SER A 351 -10.12 -13.79 -12.83
N PHE A 352 -10.39 -14.33 -11.65
CA PHE A 352 -9.45 -14.32 -10.52
C PHE A 352 -8.30 -15.30 -10.78
N LEU A 353 -8.59 -16.50 -11.26
CA LEU A 353 -7.62 -17.57 -11.51
C LEU A 353 -6.59 -17.17 -12.59
N ASP A 354 -7.03 -16.49 -13.65
CA ASP A 354 -6.15 -16.00 -14.72
C ASP A 354 -5.09 -15.03 -14.21
N VAL A 355 -5.49 -14.08 -13.34
CA VAL A 355 -4.54 -13.14 -12.72
C VAL A 355 -3.64 -13.86 -11.72
N SER A 356 -4.20 -14.76 -10.93
CA SER A 356 -3.47 -15.51 -9.91
C SER A 356 -2.40 -16.40 -10.51
N LYS A 357 -2.65 -17.06 -11.65
CA LYS A 357 -1.69 -17.91 -12.35
C LYS A 357 -0.36 -17.19 -12.58
N ARG A 358 -0.41 -15.96 -13.09
CA ARG A 358 0.81 -15.17 -13.36
C ARG A 358 1.58 -14.81 -12.10
N LEU A 359 0.88 -14.56 -11.00
CA LEU A 359 1.52 -14.30 -9.70
C LEU A 359 2.17 -15.56 -9.14
N LEU A 360 1.54 -16.74 -9.33
CA LEU A 360 2.12 -18.03 -8.97
C LEU A 360 3.37 -18.34 -9.80
N ASP A 361 3.33 -18.12 -11.11
CA ASP A 361 4.45 -18.30 -12.02
C ASP A 361 5.64 -17.40 -11.63
N LEU A 362 5.37 -16.20 -11.10
CA LEU A 362 6.36 -15.27 -10.55
C LEU A 362 6.80 -15.59 -9.11
N GLY A 363 6.36 -16.72 -8.54
CA GLY A 363 6.76 -17.18 -7.20
C GLY A 363 6.18 -16.38 -6.05
N LEU A 364 5.01 -15.75 -6.22
CA LEU A 364 4.33 -14.96 -5.18
C LEU A 364 3.22 -15.73 -4.47
N GLY A 365 3.14 -17.05 -4.65
CA GLY A 365 2.07 -17.89 -4.13
C GLY A 365 2.00 -18.00 -2.60
N TYR A 366 3.07 -17.68 -1.89
CA TYR A 366 3.11 -17.66 -0.43
C TYR A 366 2.54 -16.39 0.21
N LEU A 367 2.30 -15.35 -0.58
CA LEU A 367 1.75 -14.09 -0.08
C LEU A 367 0.23 -14.18 0.09
N SER A 368 -0.28 -13.56 1.16
CA SER A 368 -1.71 -13.38 1.38
C SER A 368 -2.21 -12.03 0.86
N LEU A 369 -3.49 -11.93 0.50
CA LEU A 369 -4.05 -10.68 -0.06
C LEU A 369 -4.06 -9.52 0.93
N ASP A 370 -4.12 -9.80 2.23
CA ASP A 370 -4.08 -8.80 3.31
C ASP A 370 -2.66 -8.33 3.65
N ARG A 371 -1.62 -8.97 3.11
CA ARG A 371 -0.23 -8.59 3.34
C ARG A 371 -0.02 -7.12 3.00
N ALA A 372 0.42 -6.33 3.98
CA ALA A 372 0.68 -4.89 3.77
C ALA A 372 1.74 -4.69 2.69
N ALA A 373 1.44 -3.89 1.66
CA ALA A 373 2.35 -3.69 0.53
C ALA A 373 3.66 -2.99 0.93
N SER A 374 3.67 -2.24 2.04
CA SER A 374 4.88 -1.65 2.63
C SER A 374 5.85 -2.68 3.20
N THR A 375 5.37 -3.88 3.54
CA THR A 375 6.20 -4.98 4.09
C THR A 375 6.75 -5.91 3.01
N LEU A 376 6.36 -5.71 1.75
CA LEU A 376 6.89 -6.47 0.63
C LEU A 376 8.34 -6.06 0.34
N SER A 377 9.16 -7.03 0.02
CA SER A 377 10.51 -6.80 -0.48
C SER A 377 10.49 -6.04 -1.82
N THR A 378 11.61 -5.50 -2.23
CA THR A 378 11.74 -4.80 -3.51
C THR A 378 11.40 -5.71 -4.69
N GLY A 379 11.90 -6.96 -4.69
CA GLY A 379 11.61 -7.95 -5.74
C GLY A 379 10.13 -8.36 -5.77
N GLU A 380 9.49 -8.56 -4.62
CA GLU A 380 8.04 -8.85 -4.55
C GLU A 380 7.20 -7.71 -5.13
N ARG A 381 7.52 -6.45 -4.80
CA ARG A 381 6.84 -5.29 -5.39
C ARG A 381 7.02 -5.20 -6.89
N GLN A 382 8.22 -5.46 -7.38
CA GLN A 382 8.53 -5.44 -8.81
C GLN A 382 7.73 -6.50 -9.56
N ARG A 383 7.72 -7.76 -9.08
CA ARG A 383 6.95 -8.86 -9.66
C ARG A 383 5.45 -8.61 -9.63
N MET A 384 4.93 -8.04 -8.54
CA MET A 384 3.53 -7.63 -8.44
C MET A 384 3.16 -6.60 -9.52
N GLN A 385 4.04 -5.61 -9.78
CA GLN A 385 3.82 -4.62 -10.84
C GLN A 385 3.86 -5.26 -12.23
N LEU A 386 4.77 -6.21 -12.45
CA LEU A 386 4.88 -6.94 -13.72
C LEU A 386 3.61 -7.75 -14.02
N ALA A 387 3.12 -8.53 -13.05
CA ALA A 387 1.88 -9.28 -13.19
C ALA A 387 0.67 -8.37 -13.52
N ARG A 388 0.63 -7.17 -12.92
CA ARG A 388 -0.40 -6.17 -13.22
C ARG A 388 -0.29 -5.61 -14.64
N ALA A 389 0.92 -5.38 -15.14
CA ALA A 389 1.14 -4.85 -16.48
C ALA A 389 0.56 -5.77 -17.56
N VAL A 390 0.76 -7.07 -17.42
CA VAL A 390 0.25 -8.09 -18.39
C VAL A 390 -1.26 -8.20 -18.35
N ARG A 391 -1.88 -8.03 -17.20
CA ARG A 391 -3.35 -8.12 -17.07
C ARG A 391 -4.09 -7.14 -17.98
N ASN A 392 -3.55 -5.95 -18.18
CA ASN A 392 -4.24 -4.87 -18.88
C ASN A 392 -4.36 -5.08 -20.39
N ARG A 393 -3.71 -6.11 -20.96
CA ARG A 393 -3.71 -6.44 -22.40
C ARG A 393 -3.58 -5.21 -23.30
N THR A 394 -2.76 -4.24 -22.86
CA THR A 394 -2.45 -3.06 -23.67
C THR A 394 -1.53 -3.45 -24.81
N THR A 395 -1.68 -2.80 -25.96
CA THR A 395 -0.86 -3.03 -27.15
C THR A 395 -0.06 -1.78 -27.51
N GLY A 396 1.10 -1.95 -28.14
CA GLY A 396 1.92 -0.84 -28.62
C GLY A 396 2.64 -0.08 -27.50
N ILE A 397 2.90 -0.71 -26.37
CA ILE A 397 3.63 -0.15 -25.22
C ILE A 397 5.10 -0.63 -25.27
N LEU A 398 6.01 0.24 -24.85
CA LEU A 398 7.40 -0.13 -24.53
C LEU A 398 7.52 -0.40 -23.03
N TYR A 399 7.71 -1.65 -22.65
CA TYR A 399 8.01 -2.02 -21.27
C TYR A 399 9.52 -1.96 -21.03
N VAL A 400 9.95 -1.13 -20.09
CA VAL A 400 11.35 -1.02 -19.68
C VAL A 400 11.51 -1.75 -18.35
N LEU A 401 12.22 -2.88 -18.36
CA LEU A 401 12.44 -3.76 -17.21
C LEU A 401 13.89 -3.60 -16.74
N ASP A 402 14.06 -3.08 -15.52
CA ASP A 402 15.39 -2.86 -14.93
C ASP A 402 15.64 -3.92 -13.85
N GLU A 403 16.49 -4.89 -14.17
CA GLU A 403 16.87 -6.06 -13.35
C GLU A 403 15.67 -6.85 -12.79
N PRO A 404 14.73 -7.31 -13.62
CA PRO A 404 13.52 -8.01 -13.15
C PRO A 404 13.81 -9.39 -12.53
N SER A 405 15.01 -9.98 -12.75
CA SER A 405 15.44 -11.24 -12.15
C SER A 405 15.84 -11.11 -10.68
N ILE A 406 16.08 -9.91 -10.17
CA ILE A 406 16.59 -9.72 -8.81
C ILE A 406 15.74 -10.45 -7.76
N GLY A 407 16.40 -11.34 -7.00
CA GLY A 407 15.78 -12.10 -5.92
C GLY A 407 14.79 -13.17 -6.39
N LEU A 408 14.81 -13.54 -7.69
CA LEU A 408 14.13 -14.71 -8.17
C LEU A 408 14.95 -15.98 -7.91
N HIS A 409 14.23 -17.03 -7.51
CA HIS A 409 14.78 -18.37 -7.54
C HIS A 409 14.84 -18.84 -9.00
N PRO A 410 15.84 -19.64 -9.43
CA PRO A 410 15.94 -20.13 -10.81
C PRO A 410 14.65 -20.75 -11.37
N SER A 411 13.88 -21.47 -10.52
CA SER A 411 12.60 -22.06 -10.95
C SER A 411 11.54 -21.02 -11.37
N ASN A 412 11.64 -19.77 -10.92
CA ASN A 412 10.71 -18.70 -11.23
C ASN A 412 11.16 -17.83 -12.43
N ILE A 413 12.37 -18.05 -12.93
CA ILE A 413 12.88 -17.36 -14.14
C ILE A 413 12.00 -17.73 -15.35
N TYR A 414 11.61 -18.99 -15.48
CA TYR A 414 10.71 -19.44 -16.55
C TYR A 414 9.35 -18.75 -16.50
N GLY A 415 8.81 -18.49 -15.30
CA GLY A 415 7.59 -17.70 -15.12
C GLY A 415 7.75 -16.26 -15.58
N LEU A 416 8.89 -15.61 -15.28
CA LEU A 416 9.22 -14.27 -15.78
C LEU A 416 9.32 -14.24 -17.30
N ILE A 417 10.00 -15.22 -17.91
CA ILE A 417 10.11 -15.38 -19.36
C ILE A 417 8.72 -15.55 -19.99
N GLY A 418 7.85 -16.39 -19.39
CA GLY A 418 6.48 -16.58 -19.84
C GLY A 418 5.69 -15.26 -19.86
N VAL A 419 5.81 -14.48 -18.80
CA VAL A 419 5.16 -13.15 -18.69
C VAL A 419 5.71 -12.17 -19.76
N MET A 420 7.00 -12.17 -20.03
CA MET A 420 7.60 -11.35 -21.10
C MET A 420 7.08 -11.77 -22.49
N ASN A 421 6.99 -13.06 -22.75
CA ASN A 421 6.45 -13.57 -24.01
C ASN A 421 4.97 -13.23 -24.21
N ASP A 422 4.14 -13.27 -23.14
CA ASP A 422 2.76 -12.81 -23.18
C ASP A 422 2.68 -11.33 -23.61
N LEU A 423 3.52 -10.47 -23.05
CA LEU A 423 3.57 -9.04 -23.41
C LEU A 423 3.94 -8.83 -24.89
N ILE A 424 4.90 -9.59 -25.42
CA ILE A 424 5.27 -9.53 -26.84
C ILE A 424 4.13 -10.04 -27.72
N HIS A 425 3.49 -11.14 -27.33
CA HIS A 425 2.34 -11.70 -28.07
C HIS A 425 1.17 -10.70 -28.17
N ASP A 426 0.97 -9.91 -27.11
CA ASP A 426 -0.03 -8.81 -27.08
C ASP A 426 0.42 -7.57 -27.92
N GLY A 427 1.50 -7.64 -28.68
CA GLY A 427 1.96 -6.58 -29.59
C GLY A 427 2.72 -5.44 -28.91
N ASN A 428 3.41 -5.73 -27.82
CA ASN A 428 4.25 -4.79 -27.10
C ASN A 428 5.74 -4.97 -27.43
N SER A 429 6.57 -4.09 -26.91
CA SER A 429 8.04 -4.14 -27.00
C SER A 429 8.62 -4.19 -25.59
N ILE A 430 9.69 -4.97 -25.41
CA ILE A 430 10.38 -5.06 -24.12
C ILE A 430 11.83 -4.61 -24.30
N LEU A 431 12.24 -3.70 -23.42
CA LEU A 431 13.63 -3.34 -23.23
C LEU A 431 14.07 -3.83 -21.86
N LEU A 432 15.00 -4.75 -21.85
CA LEU A 432 15.46 -5.46 -20.67
C LEU A 432 16.88 -5.03 -20.30
N VAL A 433 17.11 -4.64 -19.07
CA VAL A 433 18.44 -4.54 -18.46
C VAL A 433 18.52 -5.65 -17.42
N ASP A 434 19.38 -6.64 -17.63
CA ASP A 434 19.55 -7.74 -16.66
C ASP A 434 20.98 -8.28 -16.71
N HIS A 435 21.34 -9.07 -15.71
CA HIS A 435 22.60 -9.77 -15.61
C HIS A 435 22.44 -11.30 -15.65
N ASP A 436 21.21 -11.81 -15.55
CA ASP A 436 20.90 -13.23 -15.61
C ASP A 436 21.00 -13.74 -17.06
N THR A 437 21.87 -14.73 -17.26
CA THR A 437 22.17 -15.26 -18.60
C THR A 437 20.99 -16.02 -19.21
N GLU A 438 20.14 -16.65 -18.39
CA GLU A 438 18.96 -17.38 -18.90
C GLU A 438 17.93 -16.41 -19.49
N ILE A 439 17.73 -15.26 -18.85
CA ILE A 439 16.82 -14.23 -19.35
C ILE A 439 17.40 -13.51 -20.57
N ILE A 440 18.71 -13.22 -20.56
CA ILE A 440 19.37 -12.55 -21.70
C ILE A 440 19.32 -13.42 -22.96
N LYS A 441 19.41 -14.74 -22.85
CA LYS A 441 19.29 -15.68 -23.97
C LYS A 441 17.94 -15.61 -24.70
N GLU A 442 16.89 -15.22 -24.02
CA GLU A 442 15.55 -15.06 -24.61
C GLU A 442 15.39 -13.76 -25.42
N ALA A 443 16.37 -12.87 -25.36
CA ALA A 443 16.33 -11.63 -26.13
C ALA A 443 16.54 -11.89 -27.63
N ASN A 444 15.67 -11.28 -28.44
CA ASN A 444 15.77 -11.32 -29.90
C ASN A 444 16.86 -10.38 -30.44
N TRP A 445 17.26 -9.39 -29.64
CA TRP A 445 18.26 -8.38 -30.00
C TRP A 445 19.06 -7.99 -28.76
N LEU A 446 20.38 -7.85 -28.96
CA LEU A 446 21.33 -7.50 -27.90
C LEU A 446 21.98 -6.15 -28.19
N ILE A 447 22.03 -5.28 -27.18
CA ILE A 447 22.80 -4.03 -27.21
C ILE A 447 23.88 -4.15 -26.13
N GLU A 448 25.13 -4.15 -26.57
CA GLU A 448 26.27 -4.15 -25.65
C GLU A 448 26.79 -2.73 -25.44
N MET A 449 27.03 -2.35 -24.16
CA MET A 449 27.43 -1.01 -23.76
C MET A 449 28.74 -0.98 -22.96
#